data_616fc0961acf52faab0f2d065970b09a
#
_entry.id   616fc0961acf52faab0f2d065970b09a
#
_cell.length_a   1.000
_cell.length_b   1.000
_cell.length_c   1.000
_cell.angle_alpha   90.00
_cell.angle_beta   90.00
_cell.angle_gamma   90.00
#
_symmetry.space_group_name_H-M   'P 1'
#
loop_
_entity.id
_entity.type
_entity.pdbx_description
1 polymer ?
#
loop_
_entity_poly.entity_id
_entity_poly.type
_entity_poly.pdbx_seq_one_letter_code
_entity_poly.pdbx_strand_id
1 'polypeptide(L)'
;MEKKELLKLARPETRPKLPRKIRFMARIFGSQKVLEYIWDYYERESGNRIPFYLPYIYMRECMAYLRRYAKIPKKQICMVLIDDGDYKIDYFLSEFLEEFNYLTIITNRKEYFENLQERAFQELGLLVDLVLPWEEKNLQGNIVWDFTDTIQKNDCYPKGSICFLPHKKEWKVKDLLESALNITAVSLKCIEAGGACIAPAFVESLLVPWGMTFRKSRCEELKQWCKEKNLKLKLKAESLEKP
;
A
#
# COMPACT_ATOMS: atom_id res chain seq x y z
N MET A 1 -16.50 7.39 -16.41
CA MET A 1 -15.66 6.71 -17.42
C MET A 1 -16.33 5.40 -17.78
N GLU A 2 -16.48 5.12 -19.07
CA GLU A 2 -17.10 3.88 -19.53
C GLU A 2 -16.21 2.66 -19.23
N LYS A 3 -16.83 1.47 -19.05
CA LYS A 3 -16.11 0.18 -18.85
C LYS A 3 -15.00 -0.03 -19.90
N LYS A 4 -15.28 0.29 -21.16
CA LYS A 4 -14.34 0.17 -22.27
C LYS A 4 -13.09 1.01 -22.09
N GLU A 5 -13.21 2.23 -21.58
CA GLU A 5 -12.08 3.14 -21.33
C GLU A 5 -11.22 2.62 -20.18
N LEU A 6 -11.86 2.11 -19.12
CA LEU A 6 -11.15 1.50 -18.00
C LEU A 6 -10.31 0.28 -18.42
N LEU A 7 -10.89 -0.58 -19.27
CA LEU A 7 -10.18 -1.78 -19.74
C LEU A 7 -8.99 -1.47 -20.66
N LYS A 8 -8.89 -0.24 -21.19
CA LYS A 8 -7.66 0.21 -21.89
C LYS A 8 -6.47 0.36 -20.96
N LEU A 9 -6.72 0.44 -19.65
CA LEU A 9 -5.66 0.47 -18.63
C LEU A 9 -5.05 -0.91 -18.41
N ALA A 10 -5.67 -1.99 -18.85
CA ALA A 10 -5.16 -3.34 -18.67
C ALA A 10 -3.87 -3.57 -19.47
N ARG A 11 -2.84 -4.00 -18.76
CA ARG A 11 -1.56 -4.39 -19.39
C ARG A 11 -1.73 -5.71 -20.16
N PRO A 12 -0.91 -5.95 -21.19
CA PRO A 12 -1.02 -7.18 -22.00
C PRO A 12 -0.95 -8.46 -21.17
N GLU A 13 -0.07 -8.51 -20.16
CA GLU A 13 0.17 -9.66 -19.30
C GLU A 13 -0.98 -9.96 -18.32
N THR A 14 -1.83 -8.97 -18.02
CA THR A 14 -2.99 -9.17 -17.13
C THR A 14 -4.25 -9.57 -17.88
N ARG A 15 -4.24 -9.47 -19.22
CA ARG A 15 -5.42 -9.75 -20.01
C ARG A 15 -5.80 -11.23 -19.99
N PRO A 16 -7.09 -11.57 -19.72
CA PRO A 16 -7.51 -12.94 -19.69
C PRO A 16 -7.46 -13.57 -21.09
N LYS A 17 -7.09 -14.85 -21.14
CA LYS A 17 -7.24 -15.64 -22.39
C LYS A 17 -8.72 -15.86 -22.66
N LEU A 18 -9.21 -15.37 -23.79
CA LEU A 18 -10.63 -15.53 -24.17
C LEU A 18 -10.95 -17.01 -24.48
N PRO A 19 -11.92 -17.64 -23.80
CA PRO A 19 -12.40 -18.98 -24.13
C PRO A 19 -12.93 -19.04 -25.54
N ARG A 20 -12.89 -20.23 -26.17
CA ARG A 20 -13.41 -20.43 -27.53
C ARG A 20 -14.87 -19.99 -27.67
N LYS A 21 -15.70 -20.28 -26.65
CA LYS A 21 -17.14 -19.89 -26.61
C LYS A 21 -17.28 -18.37 -26.68
N ILE A 22 -16.49 -17.61 -25.90
CA ILE A 22 -16.57 -16.14 -25.90
C ILE A 22 -16.09 -15.55 -27.21
N ARG A 23 -15.05 -16.11 -27.84
CA ARG A 23 -14.59 -15.72 -29.18
C ARG A 23 -15.64 -15.96 -30.24
N PHE A 24 -16.36 -17.08 -30.13
CA PHE A 24 -17.46 -17.39 -31.02
C PHE A 24 -18.64 -16.42 -30.83
N MET A 25 -19.06 -16.20 -29.59
CA MET A 25 -20.10 -15.22 -29.24
C MET A 25 -19.80 -13.82 -29.75
N ALA A 26 -18.53 -13.38 -29.66
CA ALA A 26 -18.12 -12.08 -30.18
C ALA A 26 -18.29 -11.90 -31.67
N ARG A 27 -18.17 -13.00 -32.46
CA ARG A 27 -18.42 -12.99 -33.94
C ARG A 27 -19.91 -12.82 -34.27
N ILE A 28 -20.79 -13.31 -33.39
CA ILE A 28 -22.26 -13.28 -33.65
C ILE A 28 -22.89 -12.01 -33.05
N PHE A 29 -22.52 -11.66 -31.79
CA PHE A 29 -23.16 -10.60 -31.02
C PHE A 29 -22.28 -9.35 -30.85
N GLY A 30 -21.14 -9.28 -31.57
CA GLY A 30 -20.23 -8.16 -31.51
C GLY A 30 -19.33 -8.13 -30.27
N SER A 31 -18.53 -7.06 -30.14
CA SER A 31 -17.50 -6.91 -29.12
C SER A 31 -18.06 -6.74 -27.70
N GLN A 32 -19.34 -6.46 -27.54
CA GLN A 32 -19.96 -6.21 -26.23
C GLN A 32 -19.81 -7.40 -25.26
N LYS A 33 -20.02 -8.63 -25.76
CA LYS A 33 -19.86 -9.86 -24.98
C LYS A 33 -18.41 -10.11 -24.53
N VAL A 34 -17.44 -9.67 -25.33
CA VAL A 34 -16.02 -9.71 -24.94
C VAL A 34 -15.75 -8.73 -23.80
N LEU A 35 -16.29 -7.51 -23.90
CA LEU A 35 -16.13 -6.49 -22.87
C LEU A 35 -16.74 -6.93 -21.53
N GLU A 36 -17.94 -7.50 -21.56
CA GLU A 36 -18.60 -8.05 -20.37
C GLU A 36 -17.75 -9.16 -19.74
N TYR A 37 -17.29 -10.13 -20.51
CA TYR A 37 -16.44 -11.22 -20.01
C TYR A 37 -15.13 -10.70 -19.39
N ILE A 38 -14.44 -9.76 -20.04
CA ILE A 38 -13.18 -9.20 -19.52
C ILE A 38 -13.45 -8.42 -18.25
N TRP A 39 -14.54 -7.66 -18.18
CA TRP A 39 -14.94 -6.92 -16.99
C TRP A 39 -15.19 -7.85 -15.81
N ASP A 40 -16.03 -8.87 -15.97
CA ASP A 40 -16.37 -9.87 -14.96
C ASP A 40 -15.12 -10.64 -14.48
N TYR A 41 -14.15 -10.86 -15.38
CA TYR A 41 -12.86 -11.44 -14.99
C TYR A 41 -12.13 -10.54 -14.00
N TYR A 42 -11.96 -9.26 -14.30
CA TYR A 42 -11.26 -8.34 -13.39
C TYR A 42 -12.04 -8.06 -12.10
N GLU A 43 -13.37 -8.02 -12.14
CA GLU A 43 -14.18 -7.91 -10.91
C GLU A 43 -13.97 -9.11 -9.99
N ARG A 44 -13.94 -10.32 -10.50
CA ARG A 44 -13.65 -11.53 -9.70
C ARG A 44 -12.22 -11.51 -9.15
N GLU A 45 -11.25 -11.18 -9.98
CA GLU A 45 -9.85 -11.09 -9.56
C GLU A 45 -9.66 -10.04 -8.47
N SER A 46 -10.33 -8.90 -8.59
CA SER A 46 -10.22 -7.80 -7.62
C SER A 46 -10.97 -8.06 -6.32
N GLY A 47 -12.08 -8.80 -6.35
CA GLY A 47 -12.92 -9.04 -5.17
C GLY A 47 -12.21 -9.76 -4.02
N ASN A 48 -11.18 -10.56 -4.34
CA ASN A 48 -10.37 -11.30 -3.35
C ASN A 48 -8.99 -10.66 -3.12
N ARG A 49 -8.70 -9.51 -3.72
CA ARG A 49 -7.38 -8.89 -3.75
C ARG A 49 -7.29 -7.76 -2.76
N ILE A 50 -6.16 -7.73 -2.04
CA ILE A 50 -5.69 -6.52 -1.34
C ILE A 50 -4.63 -5.91 -2.24
N PRO A 51 -4.64 -4.59 -2.49
CA PRO A 51 -3.64 -3.92 -3.30
C PRO A 51 -2.25 -4.16 -2.73
N PHE A 52 -1.34 -4.65 -3.57
CA PHE A 52 0.00 -5.04 -3.15
C PHE A 52 1.07 -4.06 -3.67
N TYR A 53 0.98 -3.66 -4.94
CA TYR A 53 1.93 -2.74 -5.55
C TYR A 53 1.55 -1.26 -5.43
N LEU A 54 0.26 -0.93 -5.40
CA LEU A 54 -0.21 0.46 -5.39
C LEU A 54 0.37 1.29 -4.23
N PRO A 55 0.50 0.78 -2.99
CA PRO A 55 1.13 1.52 -1.89
C PRO A 55 2.56 1.98 -2.22
N TYR A 56 3.31 1.16 -2.95
CA TYR A 56 4.72 1.44 -3.30
C TYR A 56 4.84 2.31 -4.56
N ILE A 57 3.91 2.17 -5.50
CA ILE A 57 3.83 3.05 -6.67
C ILE A 57 3.61 4.50 -6.23
N TYR A 58 2.75 4.70 -5.23
CA TYR A 58 2.33 6.02 -4.73
C TYR A 58 2.90 6.35 -3.34
N MET A 59 4.00 5.72 -2.92
CA MET A 59 4.47 5.89 -1.53
C MET A 59 4.89 7.31 -1.18
N ARG A 60 5.39 8.10 -2.14
CA ARG A 60 5.70 9.52 -1.92
C ARG A 60 4.43 10.34 -1.66
N GLU A 61 3.36 10.07 -2.40
CA GLU A 61 2.04 10.68 -2.22
C GLU A 61 1.42 10.25 -0.89
N CYS A 62 1.57 8.97 -0.51
CA CYS A 62 1.12 8.45 0.77
C CYS A 62 1.85 9.16 1.92
N MET A 63 3.19 9.22 1.89
CA MET A 63 3.97 9.92 2.91
C MET A 63 3.63 11.42 3.00
N ALA A 64 3.46 12.08 1.85
CA ALA A 64 3.05 13.47 1.81
C ALA A 64 1.64 13.69 2.40
N TYR A 65 0.74 12.74 2.21
CA TYR A 65 -0.60 12.77 2.81
C TYR A 65 -0.53 12.58 4.32
N LEU A 66 0.17 11.55 4.81
CA LEU A 66 0.33 11.25 6.24
C LEU A 66 0.90 12.46 7.00
N ARG A 67 1.97 13.04 6.48
CA ARG A 67 2.60 14.22 7.07
C ARG A 67 1.66 15.43 7.15
N ARG A 68 0.93 15.71 6.05
CA ARG A 68 -0.02 16.84 6.01
C ARG A 68 -1.18 16.62 6.97
N TYR A 69 -1.71 15.41 7.01
CA TYR A 69 -2.80 15.06 7.92
C TYR A 69 -2.37 15.19 9.38
N ALA A 70 -1.18 14.68 9.73
CA ALA A 70 -0.59 14.77 11.07
C ALA A 70 -0.09 16.17 11.42
N LYS A 71 0.00 17.09 10.44
CA LYS A 71 0.65 18.40 10.61
C LYS A 71 2.11 18.30 11.09
N ILE A 72 2.82 17.24 10.70
CA ILE A 72 4.19 16.96 11.09
C ILE A 72 5.17 17.62 10.11
N PRO A 73 6.08 18.49 10.58
CA PRO A 73 7.18 18.99 9.78
C PRO A 73 8.13 17.86 9.32
N LYS A 74 8.73 18.03 8.13
CA LYS A 74 9.61 17.00 7.53
C LYS A 74 10.74 16.54 8.46
N LYS A 75 11.31 17.47 9.26
CA LYS A 75 12.40 17.20 10.21
C LYS A 75 11.93 16.65 11.59
N GLN A 76 10.67 16.28 11.72
CA GLN A 76 10.11 15.78 12.99
C GLN A 76 9.41 14.43 12.82
N ILE A 77 9.72 13.72 11.72
CA ILE A 77 9.15 12.41 11.48
C ILE A 77 9.85 11.39 12.39
N CYS A 78 9.08 10.85 13.35
CA CYS A 78 9.44 9.67 14.12
C CYS A 78 8.66 8.49 13.50
N MET A 79 9.35 7.70 12.69
CA MET A 79 8.75 6.63 11.89
C MET A 79 8.80 5.29 12.63
N VAL A 80 7.69 4.56 12.60
CA VAL A 80 7.64 3.15 12.98
C VAL A 80 7.32 2.33 11.74
N LEU A 81 8.16 1.37 11.42
CA LEU A 81 7.96 0.41 10.34
C LEU A 81 7.67 -0.96 10.96
N ILE A 82 6.60 -1.61 10.52
CA ILE A 82 6.28 -2.99 10.92
C ILE A 82 6.60 -3.90 9.74
N ASP A 83 7.67 -4.67 9.89
CA ASP A 83 8.24 -5.52 8.86
C ASP A 83 7.42 -6.81 8.66
N ASP A 84 7.18 -7.18 7.41
CA ASP A 84 6.51 -8.43 7.03
C ASP A 84 7.48 -9.55 6.61
N GLY A 85 8.79 -9.28 6.70
CA GLY A 85 9.84 -10.22 6.30
C GLY A 85 10.20 -10.18 4.81
N ASP A 86 9.59 -9.31 4.01
CA ASP A 86 9.85 -9.15 2.58
C ASP A 86 10.72 -7.91 2.29
N TYR A 87 11.24 -7.80 1.06
CA TYR A 87 12.09 -6.68 0.60
C TYR A 87 11.35 -5.36 0.36
N LYS A 88 10.06 -5.28 0.67
CA LYS A 88 9.27 -4.05 0.53
C LYS A 88 9.77 -2.93 1.42
N ILE A 89 10.18 -3.27 2.64
CA ILE A 89 10.75 -2.33 3.59
C ILE A 89 12.06 -1.72 3.07
N ASP A 90 12.91 -2.50 2.40
CA ASP A 90 14.17 -2.00 1.82
C ASP A 90 13.90 -0.97 0.73
N TYR A 91 12.89 -1.22 -0.10
CA TYR A 91 12.49 -0.26 -1.12
C TYR A 91 11.98 1.04 -0.51
N PHE A 92 11.17 0.94 0.54
CA PHE A 92 10.68 2.10 1.30
C PHE A 92 11.84 2.89 1.93
N LEU A 93 12.75 2.21 2.63
CA LEU A 93 13.92 2.83 3.26
C LEU A 93 14.84 3.50 2.23
N SER A 94 15.03 2.89 1.05
CA SER A 94 15.84 3.51 -0.02
C SER A 94 15.28 4.84 -0.53
N GLU A 95 14.00 5.13 -0.30
CA GLU A 95 13.33 6.37 -0.73
C GLU A 95 13.23 7.43 0.37
N PHE A 96 13.21 7.02 1.66
CA PHE A 96 12.83 7.92 2.74
C PHE A 96 13.77 7.96 3.95
N LEU A 97 14.81 7.12 4.02
CA LEU A 97 15.66 7.02 5.20
C LEU A 97 16.19 8.39 5.69
N GLU A 98 16.56 9.26 4.75
CA GLU A 98 17.09 10.60 5.03
C GLU A 98 16.02 11.61 5.51
N GLU A 99 14.74 11.25 5.45
CA GLU A 99 13.63 12.11 5.85
C GLU A 99 13.27 11.94 7.32
N PHE A 100 13.77 10.90 7.98
CA PHE A 100 13.40 10.57 9.35
C PHE A 100 14.30 11.26 10.37
N ASN A 101 13.71 11.63 11.51
CA ASN A 101 14.43 12.11 12.68
C ASN A 101 14.71 10.96 13.66
N TYR A 102 13.84 9.98 13.67
CA TYR A 102 13.96 8.76 14.45
C TYR A 102 13.24 7.61 13.72
N LEU A 103 13.82 6.43 13.74
CA LEU A 103 13.28 5.26 13.08
C LEU A 103 13.21 4.07 14.05
N THR A 104 12.04 3.47 14.19
CA THR A 104 11.87 2.16 14.85
C THR A 104 11.45 1.14 13.79
N ILE A 105 12.12 -0.01 13.77
CA ILE A 105 11.74 -1.14 12.93
C ILE A 105 11.31 -2.29 13.83
N ILE A 106 10.04 -2.67 13.77
CA ILE A 106 9.50 -3.83 14.46
C ILE A 106 9.66 -5.02 13.52
N THR A 107 10.55 -5.96 13.87
CA THR A 107 10.97 -7.06 12.98
C THR A 107 11.36 -8.31 13.75
N ASN A 108 11.12 -9.48 13.14
CA ASN A 108 11.62 -10.79 13.62
C ASN A 108 13.05 -11.08 13.16
N ARG A 109 13.64 -10.21 12.31
CA ARG A 109 14.95 -10.41 11.67
C ARG A 109 15.89 -9.24 11.98
N LYS A 110 16.13 -8.95 13.26
CA LYS A 110 17.00 -7.83 13.70
C LYS A 110 18.37 -7.84 13.03
N GLU A 111 19.01 -8.99 12.96
CA GLU A 111 20.34 -9.18 12.33
C GLU A 111 20.40 -8.65 10.89
N TYR A 112 19.29 -8.75 10.16
CA TYR A 112 19.19 -8.22 8.80
C TYR A 112 19.36 -6.69 8.75
N PHE A 113 18.91 -5.99 9.80
CA PHE A 113 18.92 -4.52 9.86
C PHE A 113 20.09 -3.93 10.67
N GLU A 114 20.97 -4.74 11.27
CA GLU A 114 22.11 -4.25 12.07
C GLU A 114 23.06 -3.36 11.24
N ASN A 115 23.40 -3.79 10.03
CA ASN A 115 24.23 -2.98 9.13
C ASN A 115 23.54 -1.66 8.72
N LEU A 116 22.22 -1.67 8.56
CA LEU A 116 21.45 -0.44 8.29
C LEU A 116 21.50 0.50 9.48
N GLN A 117 21.33 -0.03 10.69
CA GLN A 117 21.37 0.74 11.94
C GLN A 117 22.70 1.45 12.09
N GLU A 118 23.83 0.74 11.91
CA GLU A 118 25.17 1.29 12.01
C GLU A 118 25.41 2.38 10.96
N ARG A 119 25.12 2.09 9.68
CA ARG A 119 25.29 3.05 8.59
C ARG A 119 24.42 4.29 8.73
N ALA A 120 23.15 4.13 9.11
CA ALA A 120 22.24 5.24 9.33
C ALA A 120 22.74 6.19 10.42
N PHE A 121 23.32 5.64 11.48
CA PHE A 121 23.95 6.45 12.53
C PHE A 121 25.21 7.16 12.04
N GLN A 122 26.11 6.45 11.38
CA GLN A 122 27.40 7.00 10.91
C GLN A 122 27.23 8.03 9.80
N GLU A 123 26.36 7.76 8.81
CA GLU A 123 26.24 8.60 7.62
C GLU A 123 25.23 9.74 7.80
N LEU A 124 24.14 9.51 8.56
CA LEU A 124 23.00 10.43 8.67
C LEU A 124 22.78 10.97 10.10
N GLY A 125 23.45 10.41 11.11
CA GLY A 125 23.16 10.69 12.51
C GLY A 125 21.76 10.20 12.94
N LEU A 126 21.14 9.30 12.16
CA LEU A 126 19.81 8.78 12.40
C LEU A 126 19.87 7.63 13.42
N LEU A 127 19.13 7.79 14.51
CA LEU A 127 18.92 6.70 15.46
C LEU A 127 17.87 5.72 14.92
N VAL A 128 18.27 4.45 14.79
CA VAL A 128 17.40 3.35 14.39
C VAL A 128 17.28 2.38 15.57
N ASP A 129 16.05 2.13 16.00
CA ASP A 129 15.74 1.15 17.06
C ASP A 129 15.15 -0.12 16.45
N LEU A 130 15.72 -1.29 16.75
CA LEU A 130 15.28 -2.59 16.28
C LEU A 130 14.54 -3.31 17.40
N VAL A 131 13.25 -3.55 17.22
CA VAL A 131 12.34 -4.09 18.24
C VAL A 131 11.75 -5.41 17.75
N LEU A 132 11.68 -6.41 18.63
CA LEU A 132 10.94 -7.65 18.33
C LEU A 132 9.43 -7.43 18.54
N PRO A 133 8.55 -8.06 17.75
CA PRO A 133 7.11 -7.85 17.83
C PRO A 133 6.47 -8.19 19.19
N TRP A 134 7.18 -8.96 20.03
CA TRP A 134 6.72 -9.36 21.37
C TRP A 134 7.40 -8.59 22.51
N GLU A 135 8.37 -7.71 22.19
CA GLU A 135 9.00 -6.85 23.20
C GLU A 135 8.00 -5.76 23.61
N GLU A 136 7.72 -5.69 24.91
CA GLU A 136 6.94 -4.58 25.47
C GLU A 136 7.85 -3.35 25.56
N LYS A 137 7.69 -2.44 24.62
CA LYS A 137 8.37 -1.14 24.61
C LYS A 137 7.36 -0.02 24.47
N ASN A 138 7.63 1.07 25.16
CA ASN A 138 6.90 2.31 24.94
C ASN A 138 7.41 2.96 23.65
N LEU A 139 6.85 2.56 22.53
CA LEU A 139 7.27 3.01 21.19
C LEU A 139 6.98 4.50 21.03
N GLN A 140 7.99 5.23 20.56
CA GLN A 140 7.84 6.61 20.15
C GLN A 140 7.70 6.67 18.62
N GLY A 141 6.57 7.18 18.14
CA GLY A 141 6.33 7.33 16.73
C GLY A 141 5.11 8.17 16.43
N ASN A 142 5.18 9.00 15.42
CA ASN A 142 4.06 9.81 14.97
C ASN A 142 3.47 9.32 13.65
N ILE A 143 4.23 8.53 12.88
CA ILE A 143 3.76 7.86 11.67
C ILE A 143 4.16 6.38 11.77
N VAL A 144 3.21 5.49 11.49
CA VAL A 144 3.42 4.04 11.36
C VAL A 144 3.15 3.63 9.93
N TRP A 145 4.05 2.83 9.36
CA TRP A 145 3.81 2.13 8.10
C TRP A 145 3.88 0.62 8.35
N ASP A 146 2.73 -0.02 8.25
CA ASP A 146 2.61 -1.45 8.50
C ASP A 146 2.60 -2.22 7.18
N PHE A 147 3.66 -2.98 6.94
CA PHE A 147 3.81 -3.80 5.74
C PHE A 147 3.08 -5.13 5.82
N THR A 148 2.61 -5.53 7.00
CA THR A 148 1.99 -6.83 7.23
C THR A 148 0.51 -6.86 6.76
N ASP A 149 0.00 -8.04 6.47
CA ASP A 149 -1.42 -8.29 6.18
C ASP A 149 -2.24 -8.67 7.42
N THR A 150 -1.56 -8.87 8.57
CA THR A 150 -2.15 -9.21 9.86
C THR A 150 -2.16 -8.01 10.80
N ILE A 151 -3.11 -7.96 11.74
CA ILE A 151 -3.09 -6.99 12.83
C ILE A 151 -2.00 -7.42 13.80
N GLN A 152 -1.10 -6.51 14.14
CA GLN A 152 -0.13 -6.70 15.19
C GLN A 152 -0.76 -6.42 16.56
N LYS A 153 -0.05 -6.74 17.64
CA LYS A 153 -0.47 -6.33 18.98
C LYS A 153 -0.59 -4.80 19.07
N ASN A 154 -1.51 -4.32 19.90
CA ASN A 154 -1.77 -2.88 20.07
C ASN A 154 -0.51 -2.09 20.42
N ASP A 155 0.43 -2.70 21.15
CA ASP A 155 1.69 -2.08 21.58
C ASP A 155 2.64 -1.75 20.40
N CYS A 156 2.40 -2.34 19.22
CA CYS A 156 3.11 -1.99 17.99
C CYS A 156 2.66 -0.64 17.38
N TYR A 157 1.57 -0.07 17.87
CA TYR A 157 1.02 1.19 17.35
C TYR A 157 1.10 2.27 18.43
N PRO A 158 2.06 3.21 18.33
CA PRO A 158 2.20 4.30 19.30
C PRO A 158 0.91 5.12 19.44
N LYS A 159 0.56 5.47 20.66
CA LYS A 159 -0.62 6.27 20.97
C LYS A 159 -0.55 7.63 20.27
N GLY A 160 -1.63 8.02 19.58
CA GLY A 160 -1.70 9.29 18.85
C GLY A 160 -1.03 9.25 17.48
N SER A 161 -0.48 8.10 17.05
CA SER A 161 0.15 7.98 15.75
C SER A 161 -0.87 7.89 14.59
N ILE A 162 -0.37 8.20 13.39
CA ILE A 162 -1.10 7.95 12.14
C ILE A 162 -0.52 6.69 11.50
N CYS A 163 -1.38 5.69 11.33
CA CYS A 163 -1.02 4.37 10.86
C CYS A 163 -1.46 4.17 9.41
N PHE A 164 -0.50 3.97 8.51
CA PHE A 164 -0.78 3.58 7.14
C PHE A 164 -0.86 2.05 7.05
N LEU A 165 -2.04 1.55 6.70
CA LEU A 165 -2.41 0.13 6.76
C LEU A 165 -2.84 -0.38 5.36
N PRO A 166 -1.97 -0.31 4.34
CA PRO A 166 -2.37 -0.54 2.95
C PRO A 166 -2.76 -1.98 2.65
N HIS A 167 -2.26 -2.95 3.44
CA HIS A 167 -2.47 -4.37 3.23
C HIS A 167 -3.53 -4.99 4.15
N LYS A 168 -4.25 -4.16 4.91
CA LYS A 168 -5.31 -4.61 5.80
C LYS A 168 -6.68 -4.58 5.11
N LYS A 169 -7.49 -5.60 5.38
CA LYS A 169 -8.91 -5.56 5.04
C LYS A 169 -9.64 -4.54 5.91
N GLU A 170 -10.70 -3.93 5.38
CA GLU A 170 -11.45 -2.87 6.06
C GLU A 170 -11.95 -3.27 7.46
N TRP A 171 -12.46 -4.49 7.62
CA TRP A 171 -12.90 -4.99 8.92
C TRP A 171 -11.76 -5.13 9.93
N LYS A 172 -10.55 -5.53 9.48
CA LYS A 172 -9.35 -5.58 10.34
C LYS A 172 -8.92 -4.18 10.80
N VAL A 173 -9.04 -3.17 9.93
CA VAL A 173 -8.76 -1.77 10.29
C VAL A 173 -9.75 -1.31 11.37
N LYS A 174 -11.02 -1.65 11.22
CA LYS A 174 -12.07 -1.33 12.20
C LYS A 174 -11.80 -1.99 13.56
N ASP A 175 -11.50 -3.29 13.58
CA ASP A 175 -11.13 -4.02 14.79
C ASP A 175 -9.92 -3.38 15.50
N LEU A 176 -8.92 -2.95 14.74
CA LEU A 176 -7.75 -2.26 15.28
C LEU A 176 -8.14 -0.91 15.91
N LEU A 177 -8.95 -0.11 15.23
CA LEU A 177 -9.42 1.18 15.75
C LEU A 177 -10.26 1.01 17.03
N GLU A 178 -11.05 -0.05 17.14
CA GLU A 178 -11.83 -0.36 18.33
C GLU A 178 -10.96 -0.80 19.52
N SER A 179 -9.83 -1.47 19.25
CA SER A 179 -8.93 -2.00 20.27
C SER A 179 -7.78 -1.05 20.64
N ALA A 180 -7.28 -0.28 19.70
CA ALA A 180 -6.14 0.63 19.89
C ALA A 180 -6.60 2.05 20.27
N LEU A 181 -6.00 2.59 21.31
CA LEU A 181 -6.35 3.92 21.84
C LEU A 181 -5.74 5.04 21.01
N ASN A 182 -6.59 5.89 20.43
CA ASN A 182 -6.18 7.17 19.82
C ASN A 182 -5.18 7.05 18.65
N ILE A 183 -5.36 6.11 17.76
CA ILE A 183 -4.67 6.09 16.47
C ILE A 183 -5.60 6.57 15.35
N THR A 184 -5.00 7.07 14.27
CA THR A 184 -5.71 7.35 13.02
C THR A 184 -5.23 6.36 11.97
N ALA A 185 -6.13 5.52 11.46
CA ALA A 185 -5.81 4.61 10.37
C ALA A 185 -5.96 5.31 9.02
N VAL A 186 -4.99 5.12 8.14
CA VAL A 186 -5.01 5.61 6.75
C VAL A 186 -4.95 4.43 5.82
N SER A 187 -5.84 4.40 4.83
CA SER A 187 -5.92 3.35 3.83
C SER A 187 -6.14 3.92 2.42
N LEU A 188 -6.03 3.05 1.41
CA LEU A 188 -6.30 3.41 0.03
C LEU A 188 -7.81 3.58 -0.17
N LYS A 189 -8.25 4.77 -0.60
CA LYS A 189 -9.67 5.03 -0.89
C LYS A 189 -10.03 4.58 -2.30
N CYS A 190 -9.37 5.17 -3.28
CA CYS A 190 -9.59 4.85 -4.69
C CYS A 190 -8.44 5.35 -5.56
N ILE A 191 -8.41 4.90 -6.80
CA ILE A 191 -7.61 5.48 -7.87
C ILE A 191 -8.53 6.33 -8.75
N GLU A 192 -8.18 7.59 -8.91
CA GLU A 192 -8.86 8.50 -9.82
C GLU A 192 -8.28 8.37 -11.23
N ALA A 193 -9.15 8.10 -12.20
CA ALA A 193 -8.81 8.04 -13.60
C ALA A 193 -9.91 8.71 -14.44
N GLY A 194 -9.56 9.73 -15.21
CA GLY A 194 -10.52 10.46 -16.04
C GLY A 194 -11.76 10.96 -15.28
N GLY A 195 -11.58 11.42 -14.03
CA GLY A 195 -12.65 11.89 -13.14
C GLY A 195 -13.47 10.80 -12.44
N ALA A 196 -13.23 9.53 -12.75
CA ALA A 196 -13.88 8.41 -12.06
C ALA A 196 -13.02 7.90 -10.90
N CYS A 197 -13.66 7.53 -9.79
CA CYS A 197 -13.02 6.93 -8.61
C CYS A 197 -13.21 5.42 -8.66
N ILE A 198 -12.11 4.68 -8.76
CA ILE A 198 -12.09 3.24 -9.02
C ILE A 198 -11.45 2.52 -7.83
N ALA A 199 -11.99 1.36 -7.45
CA ALA A 199 -11.44 0.55 -6.36
C ALA A 199 -9.97 0.21 -6.62
N PRO A 200 -9.07 0.40 -5.63
CA PRO A 200 -7.64 0.15 -5.79
C PRO A 200 -7.34 -1.28 -6.25
N ALA A 201 -8.00 -2.29 -5.66
CA ALA A 201 -7.82 -3.69 -6.03
C ALA A 201 -8.20 -3.97 -7.50
N PHE A 202 -9.23 -3.29 -8.02
CA PHE A 202 -9.61 -3.41 -9.43
C PHE A 202 -8.53 -2.83 -10.35
N VAL A 203 -8.03 -1.61 -10.04
CA VAL A 203 -6.94 -1.00 -10.82
C VAL A 203 -5.71 -1.89 -10.79
N GLU A 204 -5.33 -2.41 -9.63
CA GLU A 204 -4.17 -3.30 -9.52
C GLU A 204 -4.34 -4.59 -10.33
N SER A 205 -5.55 -5.16 -10.40
CA SER A 205 -5.81 -6.34 -11.24
C SER A 205 -5.59 -6.07 -12.74
N LEU A 206 -5.78 -4.82 -13.17
CA LEU A 206 -5.45 -4.39 -14.55
C LEU A 206 -3.93 -4.25 -14.79
N LEU A 207 -3.16 -4.00 -13.73
CA LEU A 207 -1.73 -3.68 -13.80
C LEU A 207 -0.82 -4.89 -13.58
N VAL A 208 -1.21 -5.79 -12.67
CA VAL A 208 -0.35 -6.86 -12.16
C VAL A 208 -1.10 -8.19 -12.14
N PRO A 209 -0.52 -9.27 -12.71
CA PRO A 209 -1.06 -10.61 -12.54
C PRO A 209 -1.13 -11.02 -11.07
N TRP A 210 -2.11 -11.86 -10.73
CA TRP A 210 -2.26 -12.39 -9.39
C TRP A 210 -1.04 -13.22 -8.94
N GLY A 211 -0.67 -13.09 -7.66
CA GLY A 211 0.38 -13.94 -7.04
C GLY A 211 1.81 -13.56 -7.41
N MET A 212 2.04 -12.41 -8.01
CA MET A 212 3.41 -11.92 -8.24
C MET A 212 4.05 -11.45 -6.94
N THR A 213 5.29 -11.88 -6.70
CA THR A 213 6.14 -11.37 -5.63
C THR A 213 6.58 -9.94 -5.92
N PHE A 214 6.86 -9.16 -4.86
CA PHE A 214 7.35 -7.80 -4.98
C PHE A 214 8.71 -7.75 -5.69
N ARG A 215 8.85 -6.81 -6.65
CA ARG A 215 10.10 -6.50 -7.34
C ARG A 215 10.22 -4.99 -7.55
N LYS A 216 11.32 -4.40 -7.09
CA LYS A 216 11.59 -2.96 -7.24
C LYS A 216 11.48 -2.49 -8.69
N SER A 217 12.12 -3.20 -9.63
CA SER A 217 12.09 -2.86 -11.06
C SER A 217 10.65 -2.83 -11.62
N ARG A 218 9.80 -3.75 -11.16
CA ARG A 218 8.40 -3.78 -11.57
C ARG A 218 7.62 -2.61 -10.98
N CYS A 219 7.91 -2.24 -9.75
CA CYS A 219 7.28 -1.09 -9.10
C CYS A 219 7.59 0.20 -9.87
N GLU A 220 8.85 0.42 -10.27
CA GLU A 220 9.25 1.60 -11.05
C GLU A 220 8.59 1.62 -12.45
N GLU A 221 8.51 0.49 -13.11
CA GLU A 221 7.81 0.36 -14.39
C GLU A 221 6.31 0.71 -14.26
N LEU A 222 5.66 0.19 -13.24
CA LEU A 222 4.24 0.47 -12.97
C LEU A 222 4.01 1.93 -12.57
N LYS A 223 4.93 2.53 -11.82
CA LYS A 223 4.90 3.94 -11.44
C LYS A 223 4.94 4.85 -12.68
N GLN A 224 5.85 4.57 -13.62
CA GLN A 224 5.92 5.29 -14.88
C GLN A 224 4.62 5.15 -15.67
N TRP A 225 4.09 3.92 -15.77
CA TRP A 225 2.86 3.64 -16.49
C TRP A 225 1.63 4.36 -15.87
N CYS A 226 1.49 4.33 -14.54
CA CYS A 226 0.43 5.06 -13.83
C CYS A 226 0.50 6.57 -14.10
N LYS A 227 1.71 7.13 -14.13
CA LYS A 227 1.96 8.53 -14.46
C LYS A 227 1.53 8.86 -15.89
N GLU A 228 1.91 8.04 -16.87
CA GLU A 228 1.52 8.21 -18.28
C GLU A 228 -0.01 8.14 -18.48
N LYS A 229 -0.69 7.33 -17.69
CA LYS A 229 -2.16 7.22 -17.70
C LYS A 229 -2.86 8.23 -16.80
N ASN A 230 -2.12 9.15 -16.17
CA ASN A 230 -2.63 10.17 -15.24
C ASN A 230 -3.53 9.57 -14.15
N LEU A 231 -3.11 8.43 -13.59
CA LEU A 231 -3.78 7.80 -12.46
C LEU A 231 -3.35 8.49 -11.17
N LYS A 232 -4.31 8.85 -10.32
CA LYS A 232 -4.05 9.55 -9.05
C LYS A 232 -4.62 8.77 -7.88
N LEU A 233 -3.80 8.56 -6.85
CA LEU A 233 -4.25 7.93 -5.60
C LEU A 233 -5.06 8.91 -4.76
N LYS A 234 -6.15 8.40 -4.18
CA LYS A 234 -6.88 9.05 -3.08
C LYS A 234 -6.79 8.17 -1.84
N LEU A 235 -6.53 8.79 -0.71
CA LEU A 235 -6.46 8.16 0.59
C LEU A 235 -7.66 8.54 1.45
N LYS A 236 -8.01 7.69 2.41
CA LYS A 236 -8.98 7.99 3.48
C LYS A 236 -8.28 7.84 4.83
N ALA A 237 -8.62 8.71 5.76
CA ALA A 237 -8.24 8.61 7.16
C ALA A 237 -9.50 8.31 7.99
N GLU A 238 -9.37 7.41 8.94
CA GLU A 238 -10.42 6.98 9.85
C GLU A 238 -9.86 6.99 11.28
N SER A 239 -10.58 7.63 12.20
CA SER A 239 -10.29 7.59 13.62
C SER A 239 -11.61 7.36 14.37
N LEU A 240 -11.57 6.58 15.44
CA LEU A 240 -12.65 6.58 16.39
C LEU A 240 -12.42 7.77 17.33
N GLU A 241 -13.20 8.82 17.15
CA GLU A 241 -13.38 9.81 18.22
C GLU A 241 -14.07 9.06 19.37
N LYS A 242 -13.31 8.82 20.46
CA LYS A 242 -13.97 8.38 21.70
C LYS A 242 -14.70 9.58 22.26
N PRO A 243 -15.99 9.41 22.56
CA PRO A 243 -16.80 10.45 23.19
C PRO A 243 -16.22 10.89 24.54
#